data_1a79de47d1bc40c8cb64e0d01740dea4
#
_entry.id   1a79de47d1bc40c8cb64e0d01740dea4
#
_cell.length_a   1.000
_cell.length_b   1.000
_cell.length_c   1.000
_cell.angle_alpha   90.00
_cell.angle_beta   90.00
_cell.angle_gamma   90.00
#
_symmetry.space_group_name_H-M   'P 1'
#
loop_
_entity.id
_entity.type
_entity.pdbx_description
1 polymer ?
#
loop_
_entity_poly.entity_id
_entity_poly.type
_entity_poly.pdbx_seq_one_letter_code
_entity_poly.pdbx_strand_id
1 'polypeptide(L)'
;MPQLSVVSQRAVALKPSQTLAISAKAKSLLKEGKDICSLSAGEPDFDTPAFIVEAAVKALRDGLTRYGPAAGDPELREAIALKITECNNIPTDIENVLVTNGGKQAIYNLFQ
;
A
#
# COMPACT_ATOMS: atom_id res chain seq x y z
N MET A 1 35.32 21.60 10.56
CA MET A 1 34.21 21.31 11.48
C MET A 1 33.54 20.04 11.01
N PRO A 2 33.29 19.03 11.85
CA PRO A 2 32.57 17.85 11.41
C PRO A 2 31.14 18.27 11.02
N GLN A 3 30.74 17.96 9.79
CA GLN A 3 29.39 18.17 9.31
C GLN A 3 28.45 17.32 10.16
N LEU A 4 27.65 17.92 11.02
CA LEU A 4 26.64 17.23 11.80
C LEU A 4 25.67 16.57 10.81
N SER A 5 25.72 15.23 10.72
CA SER A 5 24.75 14.49 9.94
C SER A 5 23.37 14.67 10.57
N VAL A 6 22.43 15.28 9.83
CA VAL A 6 21.04 15.47 10.25
C VAL A 6 20.30 14.13 10.35
N VAL A 7 20.89 13.07 9.81
CA VAL A 7 20.30 11.72 9.74
C VAL A 7 20.98 10.81 10.74
N SER A 8 20.20 10.00 11.47
CA SER A 8 20.73 9.04 12.43
C SER A 8 21.62 7.99 11.75
N GLN A 9 22.63 7.48 12.48
CA GLN A 9 23.50 6.41 11.98
C GLN A 9 22.73 5.16 11.53
N ARG A 10 21.64 4.83 12.21
CA ARG A 10 20.74 3.72 11.83
C ARG A 10 20.10 3.97 10.47
N ALA A 11 19.65 5.18 10.19
CA ALA A 11 19.05 5.52 8.90
C ALA A 11 20.09 5.53 7.77
N VAL A 12 21.32 5.98 8.06
CA VAL A 12 22.44 5.93 7.09
C VAL A 12 22.85 4.48 6.75
N ALA A 13 22.74 3.57 7.72
CA ALA A 13 23.08 2.16 7.54
C ALA A 13 22.03 1.36 6.73
N LEU A 14 20.81 1.93 6.52
CA LEU A 14 19.78 1.29 5.71
C LEU A 14 20.20 1.22 4.24
N LYS A 15 20.27 0.01 3.71
CA LYS A 15 20.54 -0.19 2.29
C LYS A 15 19.27 0.11 1.47
N PRO A 16 19.38 0.81 0.33
CA PRO A 16 18.24 1.00 -0.58
C PRO A 16 17.68 -0.34 -1.05
N SER A 17 16.38 -0.38 -1.31
CA SER A 17 15.76 -1.56 -1.91
C SER A 17 16.32 -1.81 -3.31
N GLN A 18 16.92 -2.97 -3.52
CA GLN A 18 17.46 -3.34 -4.83
C GLN A 18 16.37 -3.43 -5.90
N THR A 19 15.18 -3.92 -5.55
CA THR A 19 14.04 -3.99 -6.47
C THR A 19 13.62 -2.61 -6.95
N LEU A 20 13.54 -1.62 -6.05
CA LEU A 20 13.21 -0.24 -6.43
C LEU A 20 14.29 0.39 -7.29
N ALA A 21 15.57 0.12 -7.01
CA ALA A 21 16.69 0.62 -7.80
C ALA A 21 16.70 0.04 -9.23
N ILE A 22 16.43 -1.26 -9.38
CA ILE A 22 16.30 -1.92 -10.70
C ILE A 22 15.12 -1.34 -11.47
N SER A 23 13.95 -1.20 -10.83
CA SER A 23 12.77 -0.60 -11.46
C SER A 23 13.00 0.84 -11.90
N ALA A 24 13.67 1.64 -11.09
CA ALA A 24 14.01 3.02 -11.42
C ALA A 24 14.98 3.08 -12.62
N LYS A 25 15.99 2.19 -12.66
CA LYS A 25 16.91 2.09 -13.79
C LYS A 25 16.20 1.67 -15.08
N ALA A 26 15.29 0.69 -15.02
CA ALA A 26 14.50 0.28 -16.17
C ALA A 26 13.66 1.43 -16.72
N LYS A 27 12.97 2.18 -15.85
CA LYS A 27 12.21 3.37 -16.24
C LYS A 27 13.08 4.47 -16.88
N SER A 28 14.31 4.66 -16.38
CA SER A 28 15.26 5.61 -16.97
C SER A 28 15.67 5.20 -18.40
N LEU A 29 16.01 3.93 -18.58
CA LEU A 29 16.43 3.40 -19.88
C LEU A 29 15.31 3.48 -20.93
N LEU A 30 14.05 3.19 -20.52
CA LEU A 30 12.88 3.38 -21.38
C LEU A 30 12.71 4.84 -21.81
N LYS A 31 12.90 5.80 -20.88
CA LYS A 31 12.85 7.23 -21.19
C LYS A 31 13.98 7.67 -22.15
N GLU A 32 15.11 6.99 -22.13
CA GLU A 32 16.22 7.20 -23.07
C GLU A 32 15.97 6.56 -24.45
N GLY A 33 14.79 5.97 -24.67
CA GLY A 33 14.40 5.33 -25.93
C GLY A 33 15.02 3.96 -26.15
N LYS A 34 15.59 3.33 -25.11
CA LYS A 34 16.13 1.97 -25.22
C LYS A 34 15.01 0.94 -25.17
N ASP A 35 15.04 0.00 -26.09
CA ASP A 35 14.12 -1.13 -26.12
C ASP A 35 14.54 -2.15 -25.05
N ILE A 36 13.83 -2.15 -23.91
CA ILE A 36 14.05 -3.07 -22.81
C ILE A 36 12.72 -3.66 -22.31
N CYS A 37 12.77 -4.92 -21.92
CA CYS A 37 11.71 -5.57 -21.19
C CYS A 37 12.03 -5.58 -19.69
N SER A 38 11.18 -4.97 -18.86
CA SER A 38 11.37 -4.92 -17.41
C SER A 38 10.65 -6.06 -16.72
N LEU A 39 11.40 -6.96 -16.09
CA LEU A 39 10.88 -8.06 -15.24
C LEU A 39 11.12 -7.78 -13.75
N SER A 40 11.31 -6.52 -13.37
CA SER A 40 11.76 -6.14 -12.02
C SER A 40 10.64 -6.11 -10.96
N ALA A 41 9.41 -5.85 -11.37
CA ALA A 41 8.25 -5.86 -10.49
C ALA A 41 7.02 -6.31 -11.27
N GLY A 42 6.18 -7.12 -10.63
CA GLY A 42 4.88 -7.50 -11.16
C GLY A 42 3.79 -6.63 -10.54
N GLU A 43 2.89 -6.16 -11.40
CA GLU A 43 1.66 -5.48 -11.01
C GLU A 43 0.55 -5.89 -11.97
N PRO A 44 -0.73 -5.84 -11.56
CA PRO A 44 -1.85 -6.07 -12.48
C PRO A 44 -1.75 -5.11 -13.65
N ASP A 45 -1.96 -5.63 -14.87
CA ASP A 45 -1.96 -4.86 -16.12
C ASP A 45 -3.34 -4.30 -16.49
N PHE A 46 -4.35 -4.58 -15.65
CA PHE A 46 -5.68 -4.02 -15.76
C PHE A 46 -5.81 -2.76 -14.89
N ASP A 47 -6.48 -1.76 -15.43
CA ASP A 47 -6.85 -0.57 -14.66
C ASP A 47 -7.84 -0.92 -13.54
N THR A 48 -7.89 -0.05 -12.52
CA THR A 48 -8.89 -0.17 -11.47
C THR A 48 -10.31 -0.12 -12.08
N PRO A 49 -11.21 -1.05 -11.76
CA PRO A 49 -12.57 -1.05 -12.28
C PRO A 49 -13.28 0.28 -12.09
N ALA A 50 -14.00 0.73 -13.13
CA ALA A 50 -14.61 2.05 -13.17
C ALA A 50 -15.52 2.32 -11.96
N PHE A 51 -16.31 1.33 -11.50
CA PHE A 51 -17.19 1.50 -10.35
C PHE A 51 -16.43 1.79 -9.04
N ILE A 52 -15.20 1.27 -8.89
CA ILE A 52 -14.34 1.55 -7.72
C ILE A 52 -13.80 2.99 -7.81
N VAL A 53 -13.37 3.40 -9.01
CA VAL A 53 -12.90 4.77 -9.25
C VAL A 53 -14.01 5.77 -8.95
N GLU A 54 -15.21 5.53 -9.46
CA GLU A 54 -16.38 6.39 -9.27
C GLU A 54 -16.78 6.48 -7.80
N ALA A 55 -16.77 5.36 -7.06
CA ALA A 55 -17.01 5.35 -5.62
C ALA A 55 -16.00 6.20 -4.85
N ALA A 56 -14.72 6.09 -5.19
CA ALA A 56 -13.66 6.89 -4.56
C ALA A 56 -13.83 8.40 -4.87
N VAL A 57 -14.14 8.75 -6.12
CA VAL A 57 -14.40 10.14 -6.54
C VAL A 57 -15.63 10.70 -5.80
N LYS A 58 -16.69 9.91 -5.68
CA LYS A 58 -17.89 10.31 -4.93
C LYS A 58 -17.53 10.56 -3.46
N ALA A 59 -16.82 9.65 -2.81
CA ALA A 59 -16.42 9.79 -1.41
C ALA A 59 -15.62 11.09 -1.18
N LEU A 60 -14.69 11.41 -2.08
CA LEU A 60 -13.94 12.67 -2.02
C LEU A 60 -14.84 13.91 -2.15
N ARG A 61 -15.80 13.90 -3.08
CA ARG A 61 -16.75 15.00 -3.27
C ARG A 61 -17.70 15.16 -2.08
N ASP A 62 -18.06 14.06 -1.43
CA ASP A 62 -18.90 14.04 -0.24
C ASP A 62 -18.12 14.46 1.04
N GLY A 63 -16.82 14.75 0.92
CA GLY A 63 -15.98 15.24 2.02
C GLY A 63 -15.52 14.14 2.98
N LEU A 64 -15.50 12.87 2.57
CA LEU A 64 -14.94 11.75 3.34
C LEU A 64 -13.40 11.80 3.35
N THR A 65 -12.85 12.90 3.87
CA THR A 65 -11.41 13.20 3.87
C THR A 65 -10.88 13.51 5.27
N ARG A 66 -11.65 13.14 6.30
CA ARG A 66 -11.30 13.41 7.69
C ARG A 66 -10.78 12.17 8.38
N TYR A 67 -10.18 12.35 9.58
CA TYR A 67 -9.76 11.23 10.41
C TYR A 67 -10.96 10.36 10.81
N GLY A 68 -10.76 9.07 10.67
CA GLY A 68 -11.68 8.03 11.13
C GLY A 68 -11.12 7.27 12.35
N PRO A 69 -11.81 6.20 12.76
CA PRO A 69 -11.33 5.31 13.81
C PRO A 69 -9.98 4.67 13.49
N ALA A 70 -9.14 4.46 14.50
CA ALA A 70 -7.80 3.88 14.34
C ALA A 70 -7.81 2.47 13.72
N ALA A 71 -8.87 1.71 13.97
CA ALA A 71 -9.03 0.37 13.40
C ALA A 71 -9.49 0.36 11.92
N GLY A 72 -9.83 1.52 11.39
CA GLY A 72 -10.40 1.70 10.04
C GLY A 72 -11.88 2.01 10.08
N ASP A 73 -12.39 2.39 8.92
CA ASP A 73 -13.80 2.72 8.72
C ASP A 73 -14.71 1.53 9.09
N PRO A 74 -15.76 1.72 9.90
CA PRO A 74 -16.62 0.64 10.33
C PRO A 74 -17.32 -0.10 9.18
N GLU A 75 -17.82 0.60 8.17
CA GLU A 75 -18.50 0.00 7.03
C GLU A 75 -17.52 -0.87 6.22
N LEU A 76 -16.29 -0.41 6.04
CA LEU A 76 -15.23 -1.19 5.39
C LEU A 76 -14.87 -2.44 6.20
N ARG A 77 -14.74 -2.32 7.52
CA ARG A 77 -14.42 -3.46 8.41
C ARG A 77 -15.53 -4.51 8.40
N GLU A 78 -16.78 -4.08 8.41
CA GLU A 78 -17.94 -4.96 8.30
C GLU A 78 -17.98 -5.70 6.96
N ALA A 79 -17.76 -4.99 5.86
CA ALA A 79 -17.68 -5.59 4.52
C ALA A 79 -16.54 -6.61 4.41
N ILE A 80 -15.39 -6.33 5.04
CA ILE A 80 -14.25 -7.26 5.08
C ILE A 80 -14.61 -8.50 5.90
N ALA A 81 -15.22 -8.35 7.08
CA ALA A 81 -15.62 -9.46 7.94
C ALA A 81 -16.61 -10.39 7.21
N LEU A 82 -17.61 -9.79 6.56
CA LEU A 82 -18.59 -10.53 5.75
C LEU A 82 -17.91 -11.29 4.61
N LYS A 83 -17.05 -10.62 3.83
CA LYS A 83 -16.31 -11.24 2.72
C LYS A 83 -15.46 -12.41 3.18
N ILE A 84 -14.75 -12.27 4.29
CA ILE A 84 -13.89 -13.34 4.84
C ILE A 84 -14.74 -14.52 5.30
N THR A 85 -15.85 -14.25 5.96
CA THR A 85 -16.77 -15.29 6.43
C THR A 85 -17.40 -16.05 5.26
N GLU A 86 -17.96 -15.35 4.29
CA GLU A 86 -18.71 -15.97 3.21
C GLU A 86 -17.85 -16.56 2.08
N CYS A 87 -16.78 -15.83 1.70
CA CYS A 87 -15.97 -16.23 0.54
C CYS A 87 -14.75 -17.10 0.93
N ASN A 88 -14.26 -16.97 2.16
CA ASN A 88 -13.09 -17.71 2.63
C ASN A 88 -13.45 -18.80 3.66
N ASN A 89 -14.70 -18.90 4.10
CA ASN A 89 -15.18 -19.81 5.15
C ASN A 89 -14.42 -19.65 6.48
N ILE A 90 -14.04 -18.44 6.84
CA ILE A 90 -13.38 -18.10 8.09
C ILE A 90 -14.33 -17.24 8.91
N PRO A 91 -14.95 -17.76 9.98
CA PRO A 91 -15.82 -16.95 10.85
C PRO A 91 -15.09 -15.72 11.37
N THR A 92 -15.57 -14.53 11.02
CA THR A 92 -14.90 -13.27 11.32
C THR A 92 -15.91 -12.22 11.70
N ASP A 93 -15.70 -11.58 12.84
CA ASP A 93 -16.47 -10.43 13.30
C ASP A 93 -15.73 -9.13 13.03
N ILE A 94 -16.43 -8.00 13.08
CA ILE A 94 -15.85 -6.67 12.84
C ILE A 94 -14.68 -6.37 13.80
N GLU A 95 -14.72 -6.88 15.04
CA GLU A 95 -13.66 -6.73 16.03
C GLU A 95 -12.35 -7.44 15.65
N ASN A 96 -12.43 -8.43 14.78
CA ASN A 96 -11.27 -9.17 14.28
C ASN A 96 -10.60 -8.48 13.06
N VAL A 97 -11.12 -7.33 12.62
CA VAL A 97 -10.62 -6.63 11.43
C VAL A 97 -9.92 -5.34 11.81
N LEU A 98 -8.67 -5.21 11.38
CA LEU A 98 -7.88 -3.99 11.44
C LEU A 98 -7.43 -3.59 10.04
N VAL A 99 -7.78 -2.38 9.62
CA VAL A 99 -7.32 -1.81 8.35
C VAL A 99 -6.00 -1.10 8.56
N THR A 100 -5.01 -1.41 7.72
CA THR A 100 -3.65 -0.85 7.82
C THR A 100 -3.25 -0.12 6.54
N ASN A 101 -2.21 0.71 6.62
CA ASN A 101 -1.61 1.37 5.46
C ASN A 101 -0.77 0.37 4.63
N GLY A 102 -1.46 -0.54 3.98
CA GLY A 102 -0.87 -1.63 3.20
C GLY A 102 -0.45 -2.84 4.05
N GLY A 103 -0.25 -3.98 3.36
CA GLY A 103 0.04 -5.26 4.00
C GLY A 103 1.35 -5.30 4.79
N LYS A 104 2.33 -4.47 4.45
CA LYS A 104 3.59 -4.40 5.22
C LYS A 104 3.38 -3.90 6.64
N GLN A 105 2.48 -2.94 6.84
CA GLN A 105 2.14 -2.47 8.19
C GLN A 105 1.39 -3.55 8.96
N ALA A 106 0.50 -4.30 8.34
CA ALA A 106 -0.19 -5.41 8.98
C ALA A 106 0.80 -6.45 9.51
N ILE A 107 1.76 -6.86 8.67
CA ILE A 107 2.82 -7.80 9.07
C ILE A 107 3.68 -7.22 10.18
N TYR A 108 4.09 -5.96 10.07
CA TYR A 108 4.87 -5.30 11.11
C TYR A 108 4.15 -5.30 12.47
N ASN A 109 2.87 -4.91 12.48
CA ASN A 109 2.08 -4.87 13.70
C ASN A 109 1.91 -6.25 14.34
N LEU A 110 1.85 -7.31 13.52
CA LEU A 110 1.69 -8.68 14.01
C LEU A 110 2.94 -9.18 14.74
N PHE A 111 4.12 -8.68 14.38
CA PHE A 111 5.41 -9.11 14.92
C PHE A 111 5.95 -8.18 16.05
N GLN A 112 5.21 -7.14 16.46
CA GLN A 112 5.56 -6.30 17.62
C GLN A 112 4.92 -6.82 18.90
#